data_6e1cbefc109f13343b42b3a1300cfd9a
#
_entry.id   6e1cbefc109f13343b42b3a1300cfd9a
#
_cell.length_a   1.000
_cell.length_b   1.000
_cell.length_c   1.000
_cell.angle_alpha   90.00
_cell.angle_beta   90.00
_cell.angle_gamma   90.00
#
_symmetry.space_group_name_H-M   'P 1'
#
loop_
_entity.id
_entity.type
_entity.pdbx_description
1 polymer ?
#
loop_
_entity_poly.entity_id
_entity_poly.type
_entity_poly.pdbx_seq_one_letter_code
_entity_poly.pdbx_strand_id
1 'polypeptide(L)'
;MMKRFIIGAMLILGLCSWVKAQKIDVRIRVVDEWNRPLQGVMMRIGGNDDESFLSYKDGMIECRADKGAELNFEKYNQLQRKLKVTGEVMTVKLDKDNRLFELGYDQRVTKENTTAAIDGVSADEMKLSGEINPLNTLYGLIPGLGVYHNGSLPYNSTPDIYVRGM
;
A
#
# COMPACT_ATOMS: atom_id res chain seq x y z
N MET A 1 -55.46 25.27 3.61
CA MET A 1 -54.79 23.98 3.37
C MET A 1 -53.29 24.10 3.17
N MET A 2 -52.76 25.11 2.51
CA MET A 2 -51.26 25.27 2.25
C MET A 2 -50.39 25.36 3.50
N LYS A 3 -50.80 26.03 4.58
CA LYS A 3 -49.99 26.16 5.82
C LYS A 3 -49.70 24.82 6.53
N ARG A 4 -50.59 23.85 6.45
CA ARG A 4 -50.41 22.51 7.03
C ARG A 4 -49.39 21.65 6.27
N PHE A 5 -49.28 21.86 4.96
CA PHE A 5 -48.29 21.16 4.10
C PHE A 5 -46.87 21.69 4.34
N ILE A 6 -46.68 22.98 4.57
CA ILE A 6 -45.37 23.61 4.82
C ILE A 6 -44.79 23.13 6.16
N ILE A 7 -45.64 23.00 7.20
CA ILE A 7 -45.19 22.49 8.51
C ILE A 7 -44.77 21.03 8.44
N GLY A 8 -45.48 20.19 7.67
CA GLY A 8 -45.11 18.79 7.44
C GLY A 8 -43.79 18.63 6.68
N ALA A 9 -43.57 19.44 5.65
CA ALA A 9 -42.30 19.43 4.88
C ALA A 9 -41.09 19.91 5.71
N MET A 10 -41.29 20.88 6.60
CA MET A 10 -40.22 21.39 7.48
C MET A 10 -39.84 20.39 8.58
N LEU A 11 -40.82 19.56 9.04
CA LEU A 11 -40.59 18.52 10.05
C LEU A 11 -39.81 17.33 9.47
N ILE A 12 -40.01 17.00 8.19
CA ILE A 12 -39.27 15.94 7.47
C ILE A 12 -37.84 16.35 7.18
N LEU A 13 -37.57 17.62 6.85
CA LEU A 13 -36.23 18.16 6.65
C LEU A 13 -35.40 18.23 7.94
N GLY A 14 -36.02 18.39 9.10
CA GLY A 14 -35.36 18.41 10.40
C GLY A 14 -34.90 17.05 10.89
N LEU A 15 -35.44 15.93 10.38
CA LEU A 15 -35.03 14.58 10.79
C LEU A 15 -33.82 14.04 10.04
N CYS A 16 -33.39 14.65 8.92
CA CYS A 16 -32.26 14.23 8.15
C CYS A 16 -30.89 14.60 8.75
N SER A 17 -30.82 15.44 9.78
CA SER A 17 -29.56 16.02 10.27
C SER A 17 -28.87 15.22 11.37
N TRP A 18 -29.34 14.05 11.77
CA TRP A 18 -28.82 13.31 12.93
C TRP A 18 -28.26 11.93 12.62
N VAL A 19 -27.82 11.68 11.39
CA VAL A 19 -27.02 10.51 11.12
C VAL A 19 -25.58 10.82 11.57
N LYS A 20 -25.31 10.71 12.85
CA LYS A 20 -23.93 10.64 13.35
C LYS A 20 -23.36 9.32 12.85
N ALA A 21 -22.29 9.39 12.07
CA ALA A 21 -21.51 8.22 11.71
C ALA A 21 -21.10 7.52 13.01
N GLN A 22 -21.43 6.25 13.14
CA GLN A 22 -21.14 5.47 14.33
C GLN A 22 -19.67 5.08 14.29
N LYS A 23 -18.87 5.66 15.20
CA LYS A 23 -17.46 5.24 15.39
C LYS A 23 -17.41 3.85 15.98
N ILE A 24 -16.71 2.97 15.32
CA ILE A 24 -16.46 1.59 15.74
C ILE A 24 -14.98 1.41 16.06
N ASP A 25 -14.67 0.54 17.00
CA ASP A 25 -13.30 0.12 17.27
C ASP A 25 -12.91 -0.90 16.21
N VAL A 26 -11.88 -0.60 15.42
CA VAL A 26 -11.44 -1.42 14.30
C VAL A 26 -10.06 -1.98 14.60
N ARG A 27 -9.92 -3.31 14.47
CA ARG A 27 -8.65 -4.03 14.54
C ARG A 27 -8.27 -4.46 13.14
N ILE A 28 -7.10 -4.04 12.70
CA ILE A 28 -6.61 -4.26 11.34
C ILE A 28 -5.31 -5.04 11.43
N ARG A 29 -5.26 -6.19 10.77
CA ARG A 29 -4.03 -6.94 10.59
C ARG A 29 -3.48 -6.69 9.20
N VAL A 30 -2.27 -6.14 9.13
CA VAL A 30 -1.58 -5.90 7.87
C VAL A 30 -0.57 -7.01 7.62
N VAL A 31 -0.64 -7.62 6.44
CA VAL A 31 0.19 -8.77 6.07
C VAL A 31 0.80 -8.58 4.67
N ASP A 32 1.88 -9.30 4.40
CA ASP A 32 2.51 -9.38 3.09
C ASP A 32 1.85 -10.43 2.17
N GLU A 33 2.45 -10.66 0.99
CA GLU A 33 1.99 -11.65 0.01
C GLU A 33 2.02 -13.11 0.56
N TRP A 34 2.90 -13.41 1.55
CA TRP A 34 3.02 -14.71 2.21
C TRP A 34 2.24 -14.80 3.54
N ASN A 35 1.34 -13.84 3.80
CA ASN A 35 0.54 -13.76 5.02
C ASN A 35 1.36 -13.53 6.32
N ARG A 36 2.60 -13.02 6.19
CA ARG A 36 3.44 -12.65 7.33
C ARG A 36 3.07 -11.23 7.79
N PRO A 37 3.10 -10.95 9.10
CA PRO A 37 2.76 -9.63 9.61
C PRO A 37 3.76 -8.57 9.14
N LEU A 38 3.24 -7.41 8.72
CA LEU A 38 4.04 -6.28 8.29
C LEU A 38 4.09 -5.21 9.38
N GLN A 39 5.30 -4.99 9.90
CA GLN A 39 5.59 -3.91 10.84
C GLN A 39 5.86 -2.59 10.11
N GLY A 40 5.51 -1.46 10.76
CA GLY A 40 5.85 -0.11 10.28
C GLY A 40 5.02 0.35 9.09
N VAL A 41 3.84 -0.22 8.89
CA VAL A 41 2.86 0.28 7.93
C VAL A 41 2.13 1.45 8.55
N MET A 42 2.17 2.60 7.90
CA MET A 42 1.41 3.78 8.29
C MET A 42 0.00 3.68 7.71
N MET A 43 -0.98 3.89 8.57
CA MET A 43 -2.39 3.99 8.17
C MET A 43 -2.92 5.37 8.52
N ARG A 44 -3.62 6.01 7.57
CA ARG A 44 -4.29 7.29 7.76
C ARG A 44 -5.78 7.13 7.51
N ILE A 45 -6.60 7.86 8.29
CA ILE A 45 -8.06 7.87 8.15
C ILE A 45 -8.47 9.11 7.35
N GLY A 46 -9.22 8.91 6.25
CA GLY A 46 -9.79 10.00 5.45
C GLY A 46 -8.78 10.92 4.76
N GLY A 47 -7.50 10.53 4.68
CA GLY A 47 -6.44 11.36 4.08
C GLY A 47 -5.94 12.52 4.98
N ASN A 48 -6.40 12.60 6.22
CA ASN A 48 -5.89 13.56 7.20
C ASN A 48 -4.60 13.03 7.84
N ASP A 49 -3.56 13.86 7.86
CA ASP A 49 -2.28 13.51 8.47
C ASP A 49 -2.34 13.47 10.00
N ASP A 50 -3.33 14.14 10.61
CA ASP A 50 -3.51 14.22 12.06
C ASP A 50 -3.93 12.89 12.70
N GLU A 51 -4.57 11.98 11.97
CA GLU A 51 -5.00 10.66 12.45
C GLU A 51 -4.18 9.56 11.75
N SER A 52 -2.90 9.43 12.14
CA SER A 52 -2.00 8.40 11.62
C SER A 52 -1.68 7.34 12.68
N PHE A 53 -1.69 6.08 12.27
CA PHE A 53 -1.40 4.91 13.09
C PHE A 53 -0.31 4.08 12.43
N LEU A 54 0.54 3.45 13.26
CA LEU A 54 1.61 2.56 12.78
C LEU A 54 1.32 1.12 13.20
N SER A 55 1.55 0.17 12.28
CA SER A 55 1.45 -1.25 12.62
C SER A 55 2.60 -1.70 13.53
N TYR A 56 2.27 -2.47 14.55
CA TYR A 56 3.21 -3.08 15.48
C TYR A 56 3.93 -4.28 14.84
N LYS A 57 4.79 -4.96 15.62
CA LYS A 57 5.57 -6.14 15.16
C LYS A 57 4.68 -7.31 14.71
N ASP A 58 3.50 -7.43 15.25
CA ASP A 58 2.47 -8.41 14.89
C ASP A 58 1.60 -8.00 13.70
N GLY A 59 1.91 -6.85 13.09
CA GLY A 59 1.14 -6.28 11.99
C GLY A 59 -0.21 -5.69 12.40
N MET A 60 -0.49 -5.57 13.69
CA MET A 60 -1.77 -5.07 14.18
C MET A 60 -1.80 -3.54 14.25
N ILE A 61 -2.96 -2.99 13.89
CA ILE A 61 -3.33 -1.59 14.08
C ILE A 61 -4.69 -1.57 14.77
N GLU A 62 -4.80 -0.85 15.85
CA GLU A 62 -6.08 -0.59 16.53
C GLU A 62 -6.42 0.88 16.39
N CYS A 63 -7.60 1.18 15.88
CA CYS A 63 -8.07 2.54 15.70
C CYS A 63 -9.59 2.64 15.90
N ARG A 64 -10.06 3.87 16.04
CA ARG A 64 -11.48 4.15 16.09
C ARG A 64 -11.87 4.95 14.85
N ALA A 65 -12.71 4.38 14.00
CA ALA A 65 -13.08 4.96 12.73
C ALA A 65 -14.59 4.87 12.47
N ASP A 66 -15.10 5.74 11.61
CA ASP A 66 -16.47 5.69 11.16
C ASP A 66 -16.65 4.53 10.16
N LYS A 67 -17.79 3.83 10.24
CA LYS A 67 -18.12 2.79 9.28
C LYS A 67 -18.20 3.38 7.87
N GLY A 68 -17.42 2.82 6.93
CA GLY A 68 -17.31 3.34 5.55
C GLY A 68 -16.21 4.40 5.36
N ALA A 69 -15.50 4.82 6.42
CA ALA A 69 -14.35 5.70 6.30
C ALA A 69 -13.27 5.09 5.41
N GLU A 70 -12.58 5.91 4.64
CA GLU A 70 -11.47 5.47 3.80
C GLU A 70 -10.19 5.39 4.64
N LEU A 71 -9.53 4.25 4.55
CA LEU A 71 -8.24 3.98 5.19
C LEU A 71 -7.16 3.91 4.13
N ASN A 72 -6.13 4.72 4.28
CA ASN A 72 -4.97 4.74 3.40
C ASN A 72 -3.79 4.08 4.11
N PHE A 73 -3.31 2.97 3.57
CA PHE A 73 -2.14 2.23 4.08
C PHE A 73 -0.94 2.57 3.22
N GLU A 74 0.18 2.87 3.88
CA GLU A 74 1.43 3.23 3.22
C GLU A 74 2.61 2.60 3.95
N LYS A 75 3.54 2.01 3.21
CA LYS A 75 4.81 1.50 3.75
C LYS A 75 5.97 2.02 2.92
N TYR A 76 6.88 2.80 3.55
CA TYR A 76 8.12 3.32 2.95
C TYR A 76 7.91 4.10 1.63
N ASN A 77 6.77 4.76 1.45
CA ASN A 77 6.37 5.42 0.19
C ASN A 77 6.38 4.49 -1.05
N GLN A 78 6.46 3.18 -0.86
CA GLN A 78 6.56 2.20 -1.93
C GLN A 78 5.32 1.32 -2.08
N LEU A 79 4.64 0.99 -0.97
CA LEU A 79 3.43 0.19 -0.98
C LEU A 79 2.27 1.04 -0.51
N GLN A 80 1.23 1.17 -1.33
CA GLN A 80 0.05 1.95 -0.99
C GLN A 80 -1.23 1.17 -1.31
N ARG A 81 -2.17 1.18 -0.38
CA ARG A 81 -3.50 0.60 -0.57
C ARG A 81 -4.56 1.43 0.12
N LYS A 82 -5.69 1.61 -0.56
CA LYS A 82 -6.87 2.28 -0.03
C LYS A 82 -7.99 1.28 0.17
N LEU A 83 -8.60 1.30 1.34
CA LEU A 83 -9.73 0.44 1.68
C LEU A 83 -10.76 1.22 2.51
N LYS A 84 -12.00 0.77 2.48
CA LYS A 84 -13.06 1.32 3.33
C LYS A 84 -13.28 0.42 4.55
N VAL A 85 -13.61 1.04 5.68
CA VAL A 85 -13.98 0.31 6.90
C VAL A 85 -15.27 -0.46 6.65
N THR A 86 -15.18 -1.78 6.68
CA THR A 86 -16.32 -2.68 6.49
C THR A 86 -16.80 -3.33 7.79
N GLY A 87 -15.93 -3.48 8.78
CA GLY A 87 -16.23 -4.15 10.05
C GLY A 87 -15.21 -3.88 11.13
N GLU A 88 -15.40 -4.50 12.29
CA GLU A 88 -14.54 -4.35 13.48
C GLU A 88 -13.19 -5.06 13.33
N VAL A 89 -13.13 -6.11 12.51
CA VAL A 89 -11.89 -6.87 12.24
C VAL A 89 -11.65 -6.92 10.74
N MET A 90 -10.47 -6.46 10.32
CA MET A 90 -10.08 -6.42 8.91
C MET A 90 -8.68 -6.98 8.74
N THR A 91 -8.44 -7.67 7.61
CA THR A 91 -7.09 -8.06 7.19
C THR A 91 -6.76 -7.34 5.89
N VAL A 92 -5.63 -6.67 5.87
CA VAL A 92 -5.13 -5.90 4.72
C VAL A 92 -3.87 -6.55 4.21
N LYS A 93 -3.87 -6.95 2.95
CA LYS A 93 -2.71 -7.51 2.28
C LYS A 93 -2.04 -6.40 1.47
N LEU A 94 -0.75 -6.16 1.75
CA LEU A 94 0.12 -5.30 0.95
C LEU A 94 1.13 -6.18 0.22
N ASP A 95 1.08 -6.19 -1.09
CA ASP A 95 1.92 -7.01 -1.95
C ASP A 95 2.63 -6.16 -3.03
N LYS A 96 3.34 -6.83 -3.92
CA LYS A 96 4.08 -6.17 -5.01
C LYS A 96 3.19 -5.36 -5.95
N ASP A 97 1.93 -5.76 -6.11
CA ASP A 97 0.99 -5.05 -6.98
C ASP A 97 0.60 -3.69 -6.42
N ASN A 98 0.75 -3.50 -5.10
CA ASN A 98 0.53 -2.22 -4.42
C ASN A 98 1.77 -1.30 -4.42
N ARG A 99 2.87 -1.66 -5.11
CA ARG A 99 4.09 -0.86 -5.17
C ARG A 99 3.86 0.41 -5.98
N LEU A 100 4.36 1.53 -5.43
CA LEU A 100 4.43 2.81 -6.12
C LEU A 100 5.76 2.91 -6.88
N PHE A 101 5.68 3.35 -8.13
CA PHE A 101 6.83 3.66 -8.96
C PHE A 101 6.87 5.16 -9.25
N GLU A 102 8.04 5.75 -9.11
CA GLU A 102 8.28 7.15 -9.46
C GLU A 102 8.72 7.24 -10.92
N LEU A 103 7.92 7.91 -11.75
CA LEU A 103 8.19 8.06 -13.20
C LEU A 103 8.95 9.33 -13.56
N GLY A 104 9.35 10.14 -12.61
CA GLY A 104 9.86 11.49 -12.83
C GLY A 104 8.75 12.54 -12.80
N TYR A 105 9.14 13.84 -12.73
CA TYR A 105 8.20 14.96 -12.56
C TYR A 105 7.21 14.78 -11.42
N ASP A 106 7.65 14.16 -10.31
CA ASP A 106 6.83 13.90 -9.09
C ASP A 106 5.58 13.02 -9.33
N GLN A 107 5.54 12.29 -10.44
CA GLN A 107 4.45 11.37 -10.75
C GLN A 107 4.70 9.99 -10.11
N ARG A 108 3.73 9.54 -9.33
CA ARG A 108 3.72 8.21 -8.71
C ARG A 108 2.59 7.38 -9.27
N VAL A 109 2.90 6.19 -9.72
CA VAL A 109 1.92 5.25 -10.29
C VAL A 109 2.06 3.88 -9.67
N THR A 110 0.94 3.15 -9.60
CA THR A 110 0.94 1.72 -9.31
C THR A 110 1.02 0.93 -10.62
N LYS A 111 1.40 -0.35 -10.52
CA LYS A 111 1.46 -1.23 -11.69
C LYS A 111 0.12 -1.34 -12.44
N GLU A 112 -1.00 -1.25 -11.71
CA GLU A 112 -2.34 -1.28 -12.28
C GLU A 112 -2.71 -0.03 -13.08
N ASN A 113 -2.11 1.12 -12.74
CA ASN A 113 -2.42 2.42 -13.35
C ASN A 113 -1.45 2.84 -14.45
N THR A 114 -0.56 1.94 -14.88
CA THR A 114 0.39 2.22 -15.95
C THR A 114 0.35 1.16 -17.02
N THR A 115 0.46 1.59 -18.29
CA THR A 115 0.67 0.70 -19.45
C THR A 115 2.14 0.37 -19.68
N ALA A 116 3.05 1.06 -18.98
CA ALA A 116 4.48 0.79 -19.07
C ALA A 116 4.81 -0.52 -18.32
N ALA A 117 5.71 -1.32 -18.90
CA ALA A 117 6.24 -2.48 -18.24
C ALA A 117 7.30 -2.04 -17.20
N ILE A 118 6.84 -1.83 -15.98
CA ILE A 118 7.67 -1.43 -14.84
C ILE A 118 7.76 -2.61 -13.88
N ASP A 119 8.96 -2.88 -13.41
CA ASP A 119 9.19 -3.84 -12.34
C ASP A 119 10.29 -3.34 -11.41
N GLY A 120 10.39 -3.95 -10.22
CA GLY A 120 11.37 -3.53 -9.22
C GLY A 120 11.53 -4.58 -8.13
N VAL A 121 12.69 -4.55 -7.48
CA VAL A 121 13.06 -5.47 -6.41
C VAL A 121 13.24 -4.69 -5.11
N SER A 122 12.73 -5.23 -4.01
CA SER A 122 12.95 -4.68 -2.68
C SER A 122 14.29 -5.13 -2.11
N ALA A 123 14.84 -4.35 -1.17
CA ALA A 123 16.08 -4.70 -0.48
C ALA A 123 15.97 -6.05 0.28
N ASP A 124 14.78 -6.41 0.75
CA ASP A 124 14.56 -7.68 1.46
C ASP A 124 14.63 -8.89 0.50
N GLU A 125 14.18 -8.73 -0.74
CA GLU A 125 14.32 -9.74 -1.79
C GLU A 125 15.77 -9.93 -2.20
N MET A 126 16.54 -8.83 -2.26
CA MET A 126 17.96 -8.88 -2.59
C MET A 126 18.81 -9.58 -1.50
N LYS A 127 18.46 -9.45 -0.23
CA LYS A 127 19.16 -10.09 0.90
C LYS A 127 19.13 -11.61 0.88
N LEU A 128 18.17 -12.21 0.21
CA LEU A 128 18.00 -13.67 0.16
C LEU A 128 19.06 -14.37 -0.71
N SER A 129 19.76 -13.67 -1.58
CA SER A 129 20.71 -14.28 -2.53
C SER A 129 22.10 -14.56 -1.94
N GLY A 130 22.49 -13.90 -0.84
CA GLY A 130 23.80 -14.08 -0.22
C GLY A 130 25.01 -13.60 -1.05
N GLU A 131 24.77 -12.91 -2.15
CA GLU A 131 25.81 -12.38 -3.05
C GLU A 131 26.46 -11.14 -2.46
N ILE A 132 27.78 -11.01 -2.67
CA ILE A 132 28.56 -9.85 -2.20
C ILE A 132 28.28 -8.62 -3.05
N ASN A 133 28.15 -8.80 -4.37
CA ASN A 133 27.84 -7.71 -5.28
C ASN A 133 26.32 -7.59 -5.43
N PRO A 134 25.70 -6.45 -5.05
CA PRO A 134 24.26 -6.28 -5.14
C PRO A 134 23.72 -6.37 -6.57
N LEU A 135 24.51 -6.13 -7.61
CA LEU A 135 24.08 -6.29 -8.99
C LEU A 135 23.89 -7.77 -9.36
N ASN A 136 24.67 -8.68 -8.78
CA ASN A 136 24.52 -10.11 -8.98
C ASN A 136 23.20 -10.63 -8.38
N THR A 137 22.72 -10.00 -7.32
CA THR A 137 21.49 -10.39 -6.66
C THR A 137 20.25 -10.15 -7.52
N LEU A 138 20.38 -9.31 -8.55
CA LEU A 138 19.28 -9.02 -9.48
C LEU A 138 19.00 -10.15 -10.47
N TYR A 139 19.93 -11.13 -10.58
CA TYR A 139 19.76 -12.26 -11.48
C TYR A 139 18.48 -13.06 -11.16
N GLY A 140 17.60 -13.16 -12.13
CA GLY A 140 16.34 -13.89 -11.99
C GLY A 140 15.25 -13.21 -11.16
N LEU A 141 15.51 -12.05 -10.53
CA LEU A 141 14.52 -11.34 -9.72
C LEU A 141 13.63 -10.41 -10.55
N ILE A 142 14.16 -9.87 -11.65
CA ILE A 142 13.40 -8.92 -12.51
C ILE A 142 13.19 -9.57 -13.89
N PRO A 143 11.94 -9.72 -14.33
CA PRO A 143 11.63 -10.22 -15.66
C PRO A 143 12.22 -9.33 -16.76
N GLY A 144 12.95 -9.94 -17.70
CA GLY A 144 13.57 -9.23 -18.83
C GLY A 144 14.88 -8.52 -18.50
N LEU A 145 15.42 -8.69 -17.28
CA LEU A 145 16.75 -8.25 -16.91
C LEU A 145 17.74 -9.42 -17.03
N GLY A 146 18.69 -9.32 -17.94
CA GLY A 146 19.84 -10.24 -18.05
C GLY A 146 21.02 -9.70 -17.25
N VAL A 147 21.59 -10.53 -16.39
CA VAL A 147 22.81 -10.22 -15.63
C VAL A 147 23.85 -11.27 -16.00
N TYR A 148 24.94 -10.86 -16.62
CA TYR A 148 26.01 -11.76 -17.09
C TYR A 148 27.29 -11.49 -16.37
N HIS A 149 27.94 -12.54 -15.88
CA HIS A 149 29.24 -12.46 -15.20
C HIS A 149 30.37 -12.66 -16.22
N ASN A 150 31.18 -11.64 -16.39
CA ASN A 150 32.35 -11.66 -17.28
C ASN A 150 33.66 -12.02 -16.54
N GLY A 151 33.63 -12.85 -15.53
CA GLY A 151 34.87 -13.20 -14.82
C GLY A 151 34.74 -14.40 -13.90
N SER A 152 35.88 -15.07 -13.71
CA SER A 152 35.98 -16.26 -12.87
C SER A 152 36.16 -15.93 -11.37
N LEU A 153 36.34 -14.65 -11.00
CA LEU A 153 36.60 -14.24 -9.64
C LEU A 153 35.34 -13.62 -8.99
N PRO A 154 34.86 -14.19 -7.89
CA PRO A 154 33.61 -13.73 -7.23
C PRO A 154 33.69 -12.31 -6.66
N TYR A 155 34.90 -11.75 -6.50
CA TYR A 155 35.11 -10.46 -5.85
C TYR A 155 35.35 -9.28 -6.80
N ASN A 156 35.64 -9.51 -8.08
CA ASN A 156 36.10 -8.47 -8.99
C ASN A 156 35.37 -8.42 -10.34
N SER A 157 34.27 -9.14 -10.50
CA SER A 157 33.49 -9.08 -11.75
C SER A 157 32.34 -8.10 -11.58
N THR A 158 32.42 -7.00 -12.32
CA THR A 158 31.24 -6.15 -12.55
C THR A 158 30.37 -6.89 -13.57
N PRO A 159 29.14 -7.29 -13.25
CA PRO A 159 28.28 -7.95 -14.19
C PRO A 159 27.82 -6.98 -15.28
N ASP A 160 27.71 -7.49 -16.51
CA ASP A 160 27.05 -6.78 -17.59
C ASP A 160 25.53 -6.92 -17.43
N ILE A 161 24.83 -5.80 -17.50
CA ILE A 161 23.38 -5.77 -17.33
C ILE A 161 22.71 -5.40 -18.66
N TYR A 162 21.78 -6.23 -19.08
CA TYR A 162 20.99 -6.06 -20.30
C TYR A 162 19.52 -6.00 -19.95
N VAL A 163 18.81 -5.03 -20.52
CA VAL A 163 17.37 -4.92 -20.39
C VAL A 163 16.73 -5.36 -21.71
N ARG A 164 15.88 -6.39 -21.65
CA ARG A 164 15.17 -6.95 -22.81
C ARG A 164 16.06 -7.38 -23.97
N GLY A 165 17.29 -7.83 -23.68
CA GLY A 165 18.22 -8.35 -24.68
C GLY A 165 18.92 -7.29 -25.54
N MET A 166 18.91 -6.02 -25.11
CA MET A 166 19.67 -4.92 -25.74
C MET A 166 20.83 -4.51 -24.87
#